data_0f88ef3a6ec976d96b7cdfe0b6f961fd
#
_entry.id   0f88ef3a6ec976d96b7cdfe0b6f961fd
#
_cell.length_a   1.000
_cell.length_b   1.000
_cell.length_c   1.000
_cell.angle_alpha   90.00
_cell.angle_beta   90.00
_cell.angle_gamma   90.00
#
_symmetry.space_group_name_H-M   'P 1'
#
loop_
_entity.id
_entity.type
_entity.pdbx_description
1 polymer ?
#
loop_
_entity_poly.entity_id
_entity_poly.type
_entity_poly.pdbx_seq_one_letter_code
_entity_poly.pdbx_strand_id
1 'polypeptide(L)'
;MKFNKVVAFGILSLSLLVGSATPAFADTANEEMIVKIDSDSVNIYKDVEFTKVLTVGKKSQEYDLVQKLPSNLVKISIDGSEAYVSLDQGASIGPKVTEEEKAAANAKAKREEAVKYALGFVGSRYTYGGASPSGFDCSGFTQYILRNSAGVSMPRNSASQSSVGTQIDASQMEPGDLVFYSRGGIDHVAMYIGDGKVVHAANERMGVT
;
A
#
# COMPACT_ATOMS: atom_id res chain seq x y z
N MET A 1 31.24 2.21 5.32
CA MET A 1 30.19 3.19 5.64
C MET A 1 29.37 2.62 6.78
N LYS A 2 29.24 3.30 7.93
CA LYS A 2 28.35 2.82 9.01
C LYS A 2 26.94 3.29 8.73
N PHE A 3 26.01 2.39 8.77
CA PHE A 3 24.58 2.59 8.75
C PHE A 3 24.15 3.39 10.00
N ASN A 4 23.37 4.45 9.87
CA ASN A 4 23.10 5.34 10.99
C ASN A 4 21.62 5.61 11.23
N LYS A 5 20.73 5.47 10.25
CA LYS A 5 19.30 5.75 10.42
C LYS A 5 18.49 5.14 9.28
N VAL A 6 17.42 4.45 9.63
CA VAL A 6 16.35 4.09 8.69
C VAL A 6 15.16 5.00 8.92
N VAL A 7 14.59 5.48 7.86
CA VAL A 7 13.34 6.24 7.91
C VAL A 7 12.33 5.53 7.03
N ALA A 8 11.31 4.98 7.67
CA ALA A 8 10.14 4.48 6.96
C ALA A 8 9.41 5.65 6.32
N PHE A 9 9.20 5.56 5.03
CA PHE A 9 8.31 6.45 4.34
C PHE A 9 6.88 5.97 4.54
N GLY A 10 6.28 6.38 5.67
CA GLY A 10 4.85 6.21 5.88
C GLY A 10 4.08 7.13 4.93
N ILE A 11 3.61 6.58 3.81
CA ILE A 11 2.33 7.02 3.28
C ILE A 11 1.32 6.46 4.27
N LEU A 12 0.97 7.22 5.30
CA LEU A 12 0.28 6.82 6.53
C LEU A 12 0.96 5.61 7.24
N SER A 13 1.93 5.90 8.11
CA SER A 13 2.31 4.96 9.15
C SER A 13 1.20 4.96 10.21
N LEU A 14 0.21 4.13 10.01
CA LEU A 14 -0.61 3.66 11.11
C LEU A 14 0.30 2.71 11.89
N SER A 15 0.87 3.20 12.99
CA SER A 15 1.59 2.36 13.93
C SER A 15 0.59 1.38 14.54
N LEU A 16 0.48 0.20 13.94
CA LEU A 16 -0.05 -0.94 14.68
C LEU A 16 0.89 -1.17 15.85
N LEU A 17 0.45 -0.82 17.05
CA LEU A 17 0.94 -1.40 18.28
C LEU A 17 0.60 -2.90 18.23
N VAL A 18 1.45 -3.69 17.58
CA VAL A 18 1.43 -5.12 17.75
C VAL A 18 1.96 -5.39 19.15
N GLY A 19 1.04 -5.42 20.10
CA GLY A 19 1.28 -6.05 21.37
C GLY A 19 1.73 -7.49 21.07
N SER A 20 2.85 -7.91 21.64
CA SER A 20 3.36 -9.27 21.60
C SER A 20 2.31 -10.21 22.22
N ALA A 21 1.38 -10.69 21.40
CA ALA A 21 0.51 -11.80 21.72
C ALA A 21 1.17 -13.07 21.21
N THR A 22 1.54 -13.96 22.13
CA THR A 22 1.81 -15.37 21.87
C THR A 22 0.74 -15.96 20.96
N PRO A 23 1.06 -16.92 20.06
CA PRO A 23 0.07 -17.56 19.23
C PRO A 23 -0.80 -18.46 20.13
N ALA A 24 -1.83 -17.89 20.72
CA ALA A 24 -2.99 -18.65 21.14
C ALA A 24 -3.77 -18.97 19.85
N PHE A 25 -4.17 -20.21 19.69
CA PHE A 25 -5.05 -20.68 18.63
C PHE A 25 -6.11 -19.62 18.33
N ALA A 26 -6.03 -19.01 17.16
CA ALA A 26 -6.99 -18.03 16.72
C ALA A 26 -8.33 -18.76 16.60
N ASP A 27 -9.20 -18.47 17.54
CA ASP A 27 -10.62 -18.59 17.38
C ASP A 27 -10.97 -17.94 16.04
N THR A 28 -11.68 -18.65 15.15
CA THR A 28 -12.17 -18.10 13.88
C THR A 28 -13.28 -17.13 14.23
N ALA A 29 -12.90 -15.99 14.81
CA ALA A 29 -13.78 -14.91 15.20
C ALA A 29 -14.28 -14.23 13.91
N ASN A 30 -15.51 -14.59 13.55
CA ASN A 30 -16.52 -13.75 12.91
C ASN A 30 -15.98 -12.74 11.89
N GLU A 31 -15.36 -13.23 10.81
CA GLU A 31 -15.06 -12.39 9.67
C GLU A 31 -16.39 -11.83 9.16
N GLU A 32 -16.61 -10.53 9.34
CA GLU A 32 -17.75 -9.86 8.72
C GLU A 32 -17.64 -10.07 7.21
N MET A 33 -18.67 -10.69 6.64
CA MET A 33 -18.73 -10.99 5.21
C MET A 33 -19.58 -9.94 4.52
N ILE A 34 -19.18 -9.59 3.31
CA ILE A 34 -19.94 -8.68 2.44
C ILE A 34 -20.35 -9.37 1.15
N VAL A 35 -21.36 -8.79 0.51
CA VAL A 35 -21.71 -9.05 -0.88
C VAL A 35 -21.23 -7.87 -1.73
N LYS A 36 -20.34 -8.16 -2.67
CA LYS A 36 -19.79 -7.18 -3.61
C LYS A 36 -20.46 -7.30 -4.96
N ILE A 37 -20.81 -6.18 -5.56
CA ILE A 37 -21.32 -6.14 -6.94
C ILE A 37 -20.14 -6.12 -7.91
N ASP A 38 -20.02 -7.13 -8.76
CA ASP A 38 -18.93 -7.31 -9.71
C ASP A 38 -19.32 -6.87 -11.13
N SER A 39 -20.62 -6.92 -11.47
CA SER A 39 -21.17 -6.44 -12.73
C SER A 39 -21.50 -4.95 -12.70
N ASP A 40 -21.67 -4.34 -13.85
CA ASP A 40 -21.99 -2.91 -13.97
C ASP A 40 -23.33 -2.55 -13.32
N SER A 41 -24.26 -3.51 -13.28
CA SER A 41 -25.54 -3.37 -12.57
C SER A 41 -26.11 -4.73 -12.15
N VAL A 42 -26.64 -4.80 -10.93
CA VAL A 42 -27.33 -5.98 -10.39
C VAL A 42 -28.61 -5.52 -9.71
N ASN A 43 -29.75 -6.14 -10.02
CA ASN A 43 -30.98 -5.83 -9.33
C ASN A 43 -30.95 -6.35 -7.88
N ILE A 44 -31.35 -5.51 -6.96
CA ILE A 44 -31.52 -5.81 -5.55
C ILE A 44 -33.00 -5.76 -5.23
N TYR A 45 -33.52 -6.80 -4.60
CA TYR A 45 -34.95 -7.04 -4.45
C TYR A 45 -35.40 -6.87 -2.99
N LYS A 46 -36.67 -6.47 -2.79
CA LYS A 46 -37.30 -6.39 -1.47
C LYS A 46 -37.75 -7.76 -0.96
N ASP A 47 -37.97 -8.72 -1.84
CA ASP A 47 -38.54 -10.02 -1.53
C ASP A 47 -37.69 -11.13 -2.16
N VAL A 48 -37.79 -12.32 -1.59
CA VAL A 48 -37.06 -13.52 -1.98
C VAL A 48 -37.55 -14.11 -3.31
N GLU A 49 -38.76 -13.75 -3.75
CA GLU A 49 -39.34 -14.16 -5.01
C GLU A 49 -38.92 -13.30 -6.19
N PHE A 50 -38.09 -12.25 -5.97
CA PHE A 50 -37.62 -11.31 -6.99
C PHE A 50 -38.76 -10.54 -7.72
N THR A 51 -39.85 -10.28 -7.03
CA THR A 51 -41.02 -9.62 -7.64
C THR A 51 -40.93 -8.10 -7.59
N LYS A 52 -40.19 -7.53 -6.62
CA LYS A 52 -40.06 -6.10 -6.41
C LYS A 52 -38.62 -5.64 -6.31
N VAL A 53 -38.13 -4.99 -7.35
CA VAL A 53 -36.81 -4.36 -7.31
C VAL A 53 -36.81 -3.22 -6.29
N LEU A 54 -35.89 -3.25 -5.35
CA LEU A 54 -35.66 -2.19 -4.37
C LEU A 54 -34.77 -1.11 -4.97
N THR A 55 -33.64 -1.53 -5.53
CA THR A 55 -32.63 -0.66 -6.15
C THR A 55 -31.76 -1.45 -7.11
N VAL A 56 -30.82 -0.78 -7.78
CA VAL A 56 -29.82 -1.41 -8.63
C VAL A 56 -28.45 -1.16 -8.04
N GLY A 57 -27.79 -2.22 -7.66
CA GLY A 57 -26.39 -2.20 -7.22
C GLY A 57 -25.46 -1.97 -8.40
N LYS A 58 -24.48 -1.11 -8.23
CA LYS A 58 -23.45 -0.78 -9.25
C LYS A 58 -22.14 -1.47 -8.91
N LYS A 59 -21.33 -1.67 -9.92
CA LYS A 59 -19.99 -2.27 -9.78
C LYS A 59 -19.20 -1.65 -8.64
N SER A 60 -18.56 -2.51 -7.85
CA SER A 60 -17.77 -2.19 -6.67
C SER A 60 -18.57 -1.71 -5.44
N GLN A 61 -19.90 -1.66 -5.48
CA GLN A 61 -20.68 -1.47 -4.26
C GLN A 61 -20.62 -2.72 -3.39
N GLU A 62 -20.59 -2.50 -2.08
CA GLU A 62 -20.48 -3.53 -1.06
C GLU A 62 -21.66 -3.40 -0.09
N TYR A 63 -22.20 -4.54 0.33
CA TYR A 63 -23.34 -4.63 1.27
C TYR A 63 -23.05 -5.69 2.33
N ASP A 64 -23.43 -5.44 3.57
CA ASP A 64 -23.25 -6.42 4.64
C ASP A 64 -24.07 -7.67 4.36
N LEU A 65 -23.42 -8.84 4.39
CA LEU A 65 -24.07 -10.13 4.24
C LEU A 65 -24.79 -10.49 5.54
N VAL A 66 -26.11 -10.63 5.46
CA VAL A 66 -26.94 -11.09 6.61
C VAL A 66 -27.03 -12.61 6.63
N GLN A 67 -27.30 -13.23 5.47
CA GLN A 67 -27.52 -14.67 5.38
C GLN A 67 -27.28 -15.18 3.96
N LYS A 68 -26.68 -16.37 3.87
CA LYS A 68 -26.70 -17.17 2.62
C LYS A 68 -27.96 -17.98 2.55
N LEU A 69 -28.61 -17.98 1.41
CA LEU A 69 -29.83 -18.71 1.11
C LEU A 69 -29.57 -19.76 0.01
N PRO A 70 -30.47 -20.76 -0.19
CA PRO A 70 -30.36 -21.68 -1.32
C PRO A 70 -30.31 -20.96 -2.68
N SER A 71 -29.90 -21.69 -3.71
CA SER A 71 -29.91 -21.21 -5.12
C SER A 71 -29.11 -19.93 -5.37
N ASN A 72 -27.89 -19.82 -4.77
CA ASN A 72 -27.00 -18.65 -4.92
C ASN A 72 -27.66 -17.31 -4.55
N LEU A 73 -28.67 -17.37 -3.70
CA LEU A 73 -29.35 -16.19 -3.19
C LEU A 73 -28.72 -15.76 -1.86
N VAL A 74 -28.60 -14.47 -1.67
CA VAL A 74 -28.13 -13.88 -0.40
C VAL A 74 -29.08 -12.80 0.10
N LYS A 75 -29.19 -12.74 1.42
CA LYS A 75 -29.84 -11.66 2.14
C LYS A 75 -28.75 -10.67 2.54
N ILE A 76 -28.95 -9.41 2.24
CA ILE A 76 -28.06 -8.30 2.57
C ILE A 76 -28.76 -7.25 3.41
N SER A 77 -27.98 -6.37 4.07
CA SER A 77 -28.52 -5.18 4.75
C SER A 77 -28.24 -3.92 3.93
N ILE A 78 -29.27 -3.08 3.74
CA ILE A 78 -29.16 -1.75 3.15
C ILE A 78 -29.86 -0.77 4.10
N ASP A 79 -29.10 0.14 4.68
CA ASP A 79 -29.60 1.15 5.63
C ASP A 79 -30.47 0.52 6.75
N GLY A 80 -30.06 -0.64 7.25
CA GLY A 80 -30.75 -1.39 8.28
C GLY A 80 -31.99 -2.17 7.80
N SER A 81 -32.28 -2.18 6.51
CA SER A 81 -33.36 -2.96 5.90
C SER A 81 -32.82 -4.19 5.19
N GLU A 82 -33.57 -5.29 5.25
CA GLU A 82 -33.24 -6.53 4.54
C GLU A 82 -33.58 -6.40 3.05
N ALA A 83 -32.67 -6.92 2.21
CA ALA A 83 -32.84 -7.01 0.77
C ALA A 83 -32.19 -8.30 0.24
N TYR A 84 -32.47 -8.64 -1.01
CA TYR A 84 -32.05 -9.91 -1.62
C TYR A 84 -31.32 -9.69 -2.93
N VAL A 85 -30.24 -10.46 -3.12
CA VAL A 85 -29.40 -10.44 -4.34
C VAL A 85 -29.13 -11.86 -4.77
N SER A 86 -29.18 -12.11 -6.07
CA SER A 86 -28.68 -13.37 -6.65
C SER A 86 -27.21 -13.20 -7.04
N LEU A 87 -26.36 -14.11 -6.58
CA LEU A 87 -24.94 -14.13 -6.96
C LEU A 87 -24.75 -14.44 -8.45
N ASP A 88 -25.70 -15.13 -9.07
CA ASP A 88 -25.67 -15.44 -10.50
C ASP A 88 -25.81 -14.21 -11.41
N GLN A 89 -26.23 -13.07 -10.84
CA GLN A 89 -26.35 -11.81 -11.57
C GLN A 89 -25.05 -10.96 -11.55
N GLY A 90 -23.95 -11.50 -11.05
CA GLY A 90 -22.68 -10.82 -11.01
C GLY A 90 -22.41 -10.10 -9.68
N ALA A 91 -22.69 -10.81 -8.60
CA ALA A 91 -22.27 -10.47 -7.24
C ALA A 91 -21.46 -11.62 -6.64
N SER A 92 -20.56 -11.32 -5.72
CA SER A 92 -19.74 -12.29 -5.00
C SER A 92 -19.77 -12.05 -3.50
N ILE A 93 -19.41 -13.08 -2.72
CA ILE A 93 -19.23 -12.97 -1.27
C ILE A 93 -17.74 -12.94 -0.97
N GLY A 94 -17.33 -12.01 -0.12
CA GLY A 94 -15.96 -11.91 0.37
C GLY A 94 -15.88 -11.37 1.80
N PRO A 95 -14.68 -11.39 2.40
CA PRO A 95 -14.47 -10.77 3.69
C PRO A 95 -14.61 -9.24 3.56
N LYS A 96 -15.12 -8.61 4.59
CA LYS A 96 -15.17 -7.16 4.70
C LYS A 96 -13.76 -6.64 4.97
N VAL A 97 -13.17 -5.98 3.99
CA VAL A 97 -11.85 -5.37 4.13
C VAL A 97 -12.01 -4.01 4.80
N THR A 98 -11.34 -3.81 5.93
CA THR A 98 -11.38 -2.52 6.64
C THR A 98 -10.71 -1.41 5.82
N GLU A 99 -11.05 -0.16 6.09
CA GLU A 99 -10.37 0.99 5.46
C GLU A 99 -8.87 1.00 5.79
N GLU A 100 -8.50 0.49 6.96
CA GLU A 100 -7.10 0.33 7.37
C GLU A 100 -6.37 -0.71 6.52
N GLU A 101 -6.97 -1.85 6.25
CA GLU A 101 -6.41 -2.88 5.37
C GLU A 101 -6.31 -2.42 3.92
N LYS A 102 -7.33 -1.70 3.42
CA LYS A 102 -7.30 -1.07 2.09
C LYS A 102 -6.18 -0.03 2.00
N ALA A 103 -6.01 0.80 3.03
CA ALA A 103 -4.94 1.78 3.10
C ALA A 103 -3.56 1.13 3.17
N ALA A 104 -3.40 0.05 3.96
CA ALA A 104 -2.17 -0.71 4.07
C ALA A 104 -1.79 -1.38 2.73
N ALA A 105 -2.76 -2.02 2.07
CA ALA A 105 -2.57 -2.62 0.75
C ALA A 105 -2.17 -1.58 -0.31
N ASN A 106 -2.81 -0.41 -0.31
CA ASN A 106 -2.47 0.70 -1.20
C ASN A 106 -1.07 1.26 -0.92
N ALA A 107 -0.70 1.42 0.36
CA ALA A 107 0.63 1.86 0.76
C ALA A 107 1.71 0.86 0.30
N LYS A 108 1.46 -0.44 0.48
CA LYS A 108 2.34 -1.50 0.00
C LYS A 108 2.51 -1.46 -1.52
N ALA A 109 1.41 -1.35 -2.28
CA ALA A 109 1.46 -1.26 -3.74
C ALA A 109 2.28 -0.04 -4.22
N LYS A 110 2.13 1.11 -3.57
CA LYS A 110 2.93 2.32 -3.89
C LYS A 110 4.42 2.14 -3.58
N ARG A 111 4.78 1.42 -2.52
CA ARG A 111 6.17 1.09 -2.19
C ARG A 111 6.79 0.19 -3.27
N GLU A 112 6.08 -0.86 -3.66
CA GLU A 112 6.51 -1.78 -4.72
C GLU A 112 6.70 -1.05 -6.06
N GLU A 113 5.79 -0.15 -6.41
CA GLU A 113 5.90 0.69 -7.60
C GLU A 113 7.13 1.61 -7.53
N ALA A 114 7.39 2.23 -6.38
CA ALA A 114 8.56 3.08 -6.19
C ALA A 114 9.87 2.31 -6.36
N VAL A 115 9.97 1.11 -5.80
CA VAL A 115 11.12 0.23 -5.97
C VAL A 115 11.30 -0.18 -7.43
N LYS A 116 10.22 -0.62 -8.08
CA LYS A 116 10.24 -0.99 -9.51
C LYS A 116 10.69 0.18 -10.38
N TYR A 117 10.15 1.37 -10.11
CA TYR A 117 10.52 2.58 -10.83
C TYR A 117 11.98 2.95 -10.60
N ALA A 118 12.49 2.85 -9.36
CA ALA A 118 13.88 3.11 -9.03
C ALA A 118 14.85 2.17 -9.75
N LEU A 119 14.53 0.87 -9.80
CA LEU A 119 15.33 -0.12 -10.50
C LEU A 119 15.44 0.14 -12.02
N GLY A 120 14.45 0.80 -12.62
CA GLY A 120 14.51 1.23 -14.02
C GLY A 120 15.60 2.25 -14.35
N PHE A 121 16.19 2.88 -13.33
CA PHE A 121 17.30 3.85 -13.49
C PHE A 121 18.68 3.26 -13.19
N VAL A 122 18.80 1.98 -12.87
CA VAL A 122 20.12 1.34 -12.68
C VAL A 122 20.94 1.50 -13.95
N GLY A 123 22.20 1.93 -13.79
CA GLY A 123 23.09 2.29 -14.90
C GLY A 123 23.06 3.78 -15.29
N SER A 124 22.12 4.57 -14.76
CA SER A 124 22.14 6.03 -14.96
C SER A 124 23.36 6.66 -14.33
N ARG A 125 23.90 7.73 -14.94
CA ARG A 125 25.09 8.37 -14.43
C ARG A 125 24.86 9.11 -13.11
N TYR A 126 25.88 9.15 -12.28
CA TYR A 126 25.92 10.06 -11.14
C TYR A 126 26.25 11.48 -11.62
N THR A 127 25.59 12.48 -11.07
CA THR A 127 25.91 13.90 -11.27
C THR A 127 25.66 14.63 -9.96
N TYR A 128 26.69 15.25 -9.38
CA TYR A 128 26.51 16.04 -8.16
C TYR A 128 25.49 17.15 -8.39
N GLY A 129 24.50 17.30 -7.49
CA GLY A 129 23.39 18.24 -7.67
C GLY A 129 22.32 17.77 -8.67
N GLY A 130 22.47 16.61 -9.31
CA GLY A 130 21.53 16.07 -10.28
C GLY A 130 20.27 15.48 -9.63
N ALA A 131 19.10 15.71 -10.25
CA ALA A 131 17.81 15.21 -9.80
C ALA A 131 16.89 14.87 -10.98
N SER A 132 17.46 14.36 -12.08
CA SER A 132 16.71 14.02 -13.30
C SER A 132 17.35 12.83 -14.01
N PRO A 133 16.69 12.20 -14.98
CA PRO A 133 17.24 11.10 -15.79
C PRO A 133 18.55 11.43 -16.51
N SER A 134 18.87 12.69 -16.68
CA SER A 134 20.16 13.11 -17.24
C SER A 134 21.35 12.98 -16.27
N GLY A 135 21.09 12.72 -14.99
CA GLY A 135 22.06 12.44 -13.94
C GLY A 135 21.48 12.70 -12.56
N PHE A 136 21.87 11.87 -11.61
CA PHE A 136 21.40 11.91 -10.22
C PHE A 136 22.54 12.00 -9.23
N ASP A 137 22.36 12.76 -8.14
CA ASP A 137 23.05 12.44 -6.88
C ASP A 137 22.13 11.60 -5.97
N CYS A 138 22.62 11.17 -4.80
CA CYS A 138 21.91 10.25 -3.93
C CYS A 138 20.53 10.77 -3.50
N SER A 139 20.42 12.00 -3.05
CA SER A 139 19.17 12.62 -2.58
C SER A 139 18.28 13.11 -3.72
N GLY A 140 18.86 13.52 -4.84
CA GLY A 140 18.12 13.84 -6.05
C GLY A 140 17.47 12.61 -6.68
N PHE A 141 18.15 11.47 -6.60
CA PHE A 141 17.59 10.17 -7.00
C PHE A 141 16.36 9.82 -6.19
N THR A 142 16.46 9.76 -4.86
CA THR A 142 15.33 9.42 -4.00
C THR A 142 14.19 10.44 -4.11
N GLN A 143 14.49 11.74 -4.22
CA GLN A 143 13.50 12.78 -4.47
C GLN A 143 12.74 12.55 -5.77
N TYR A 144 13.47 12.27 -6.86
CA TYR A 144 12.88 12.02 -8.17
C TYR A 144 12.00 10.79 -8.20
N ILE A 145 12.49 9.68 -7.64
CA ILE A 145 11.75 8.41 -7.59
C ILE A 145 10.44 8.59 -6.82
N LEU A 146 10.50 9.06 -5.59
CA LEU A 146 9.31 9.17 -4.72
C LEU A 146 8.28 10.16 -5.26
N ARG A 147 8.75 11.25 -5.89
CA ARG A 147 7.83 12.21 -6.52
C ARG A 147 7.07 11.61 -7.69
N ASN A 148 7.75 10.85 -8.57
CA ASN A 148 7.17 10.40 -9.84
C ASN A 148 6.43 9.06 -9.72
N SER A 149 6.77 8.20 -8.74
CA SER A 149 6.10 6.92 -8.53
C SER A 149 5.00 6.98 -7.47
N ALA A 150 5.21 7.74 -6.39
CA ALA A 150 4.32 7.75 -5.23
C ALA A 150 3.65 9.11 -4.96
N GLY A 151 3.99 10.16 -5.71
CA GLY A 151 3.50 11.52 -5.50
C GLY A 151 4.04 12.19 -4.22
N VAL A 152 5.12 11.67 -3.65
CA VAL A 152 5.70 12.15 -2.39
C VAL A 152 6.74 13.22 -2.66
N SER A 153 6.55 14.41 -2.07
CA SER A 153 7.51 15.50 -2.14
C SER A 153 8.58 15.36 -1.06
N MET A 154 9.84 15.37 -1.49
CA MET A 154 11.02 15.22 -0.61
C MET A 154 11.91 16.45 -0.64
N PRO A 155 12.57 16.79 0.49
CA PRO A 155 13.65 17.78 0.49
C PRO A 155 14.77 17.40 -0.48
N ARG A 156 15.56 18.42 -0.92
CA ARG A 156 16.62 18.19 -1.92
C ARG A 156 17.83 17.44 -1.38
N ASN A 157 18.22 17.64 -0.13
CA ASN A 157 19.44 17.06 0.44
C ASN A 157 19.15 15.91 1.41
N SER A 158 20.09 14.97 1.54
CA SER A 158 19.96 13.77 2.36
C SER A 158 19.74 14.05 3.85
N ALA A 159 20.37 15.07 4.41
CA ALA A 159 20.21 15.43 5.80
C ALA A 159 18.78 15.88 6.11
N SER A 160 18.18 16.74 5.27
CA SER A 160 16.79 17.14 5.41
C SER A 160 15.83 16.00 5.12
N GLN A 161 16.14 15.12 4.17
CA GLN A 161 15.33 13.92 3.91
C GLN A 161 15.28 12.99 5.12
N SER A 162 16.38 12.85 5.87
CA SER A 162 16.43 12.00 7.06
C SER A 162 15.55 12.49 8.24
N SER A 163 15.01 13.69 8.12
CA SER A 163 14.09 14.29 9.11
C SER A 163 12.62 14.20 8.67
N VAL A 164 12.35 13.61 7.49
CA VAL A 164 10.98 13.41 6.98
C VAL A 164 10.59 11.95 7.18
N GLY A 165 9.36 11.71 7.62
CA GLY A 165 8.87 10.36 7.89
C GLY A 165 9.18 9.87 9.31
N THR A 166 8.97 8.59 9.55
CA THR A 166 9.15 7.94 10.86
C THR A 166 10.44 7.14 10.88
N GLN A 167 11.26 7.36 11.91
CA GLN A 167 12.44 6.52 12.12
C GLN A 167 11.99 5.15 12.63
N ILE A 168 12.54 4.10 12.02
CA ILE A 168 12.28 2.70 12.39
C ILE A 168 13.58 1.93 12.62
N ASP A 169 13.47 0.77 13.26
CA ASP A 169 14.59 -0.15 13.38
C ASP A 169 14.88 -0.86 12.06
N ALA A 170 16.16 -1.24 11.86
CA ALA A 170 16.58 -1.94 10.65
C ALA A 170 15.86 -3.27 10.42
N SER A 171 15.40 -3.92 11.50
CA SER A 171 14.62 -5.16 11.43
C SER A 171 13.19 -4.97 10.89
N GLN A 172 12.71 -3.73 10.85
CA GLN A 172 11.38 -3.36 10.40
C GLN A 172 11.37 -2.75 8.98
N MET A 173 12.54 -2.76 8.30
CA MET A 173 12.64 -2.21 6.95
C MET A 173 11.78 -2.95 5.95
N GLU A 174 11.02 -2.18 5.19
CA GLU A 174 10.25 -2.64 4.05
C GLU A 174 10.77 -2.03 2.74
N PRO A 175 10.65 -2.72 1.59
CA PRO A 175 11.01 -2.14 0.31
C PRO A 175 10.35 -0.76 0.10
N GLY A 176 11.15 0.22 -0.37
CA GLY A 176 10.74 1.61 -0.50
C GLY A 176 11.17 2.52 0.65
N ASP A 177 11.62 1.98 1.79
CA ASP A 177 12.18 2.78 2.88
C ASP A 177 13.52 3.41 2.50
N LEU A 178 13.83 4.55 3.11
CA LEU A 178 15.08 5.24 2.90
C LEU A 178 16.10 4.91 3.99
N VAL A 179 17.28 4.57 3.56
CA VAL A 179 18.43 4.24 4.40
C VAL A 179 19.43 5.37 4.34
N PHE A 180 19.76 5.94 5.48
CA PHE A 180 20.69 7.07 5.59
C PHE A 180 22.02 6.65 6.20
N TYR A 181 23.10 7.13 5.62
CA TYR A 181 24.45 6.84 6.03
C TYR A 181 25.13 8.10 6.54
N SER A 182 26.08 7.93 7.48
CA SER A 182 26.78 9.03 8.13
C SER A 182 28.26 8.76 8.28
N ARG A 183 29.06 9.84 8.10
CA ARG A 183 30.50 9.91 8.44
C ARG A 183 30.81 11.13 9.30
N GLY A 184 29.93 11.43 10.28
CA GLY A 184 30.00 12.65 11.09
C GLY A 184 28.78 13.56 10.93
N GLY A 185 27.89 13.25 9.97
CA GLY A 185 26.59 13.83 9.65
C GLY A 185 25.99 13.02 8.52
N ILE A 186 24.68 13.13 8.27
CA ILE A 186 24.04 12.42 7.15
C ILE A 186 24.57 12.97 5.82
N ASP A 187 25.30 12.17 5.08
CA ASP A 187 25.96 12.50 3.82
C ASP A 187 25.51 11.67 2.62
N HIS A 188 24.75 10.59 2.85
CA HIS A 188 24.26 9.74 1.79
C HIS A 188 22.88 9.14 2.12
N VAL A 189 22.11 8.82 1.07
CA VAL A 189 20.81 8.16 1.15
C VAL A 189 20.67 7.12 0.04
N ALA A 190 19.99 6.02 0.35
CA ALA A 190 19.64 4.94 -0.56
C ALA A 190 18.18 4.51 -0.32
N MET A 191 17.57 3.84 -1.28
CA MET A 191 16.26 3.20 -1.12
C MET A 191 16.45 1.70 -0.90
N TYR A 192 15.84 1.17 0.16
CA TYR A 192 15.83 -0.27 0.42
C TYR A 192 14.93 -0.98 -0.58
N ILE A 193 15.38 -2.11 -1.12
CA ILE A 193 14.67 -2.88 -2.15
C ILE A 193 14.37 -4.32 -1.72
N GLY A 194 14.61 -4.64 -0.44
CA GLY A 194 14.47 -6.00 0.09
C GLY A 194 15.79 -6.78 0.12
N ASP A 195 15.80 -7.92 0.78
CA ASP A 195 16.91 -8.88 0.85
C ASP A 195 18.26 -8.26 1.27
N GLY A 196 18.23 -7.26 2.15
CA GLY A 196 19.43 -6.56 2.59
C GLY A 196 20.10 -5.67 1.51
N LYS A 197 19.39 -5.38 0.42
CA LYS A 197 19.89 -4.61 -0.72
C LYS A 197 19.28 -3.22 -0.78
N VAL A 198 20.01 -2.30 -1.40
CA VAL A 198 19.55 -0.93 -1.67
C VAL A 198 19.83 -0.56 -3.12
N VAL A 199 19.05 0.40 -3.64
CA VAL A 199 19.33 1.09 -4.89
C VAL A 199 19.64 2.57 -4.59
N HIS A 200 20.70 3.10 -5.19
CA HIS A 200 21.13 4.48 -4.96
C HIS A 200 22.00 5.03 -6.09
N ALA A 201 22.04 6.36 -6.24
CA ALA A 201 23.10 7.01 -7.01
C ALA A 201 24.36 7.07 -6.14
N ALA A 202 25.33 6.18 -6.41
CA ALA A 202 26.46 5.93 -5.52
C ALA A 202 27.57 6.98 -5.63
N ASN A 203 28.15 7.13 -6.79
CA ASN A 203 29.22 8.06 -7.12
C ASN A 203 29.45 8.12 -8.65
N GLU A 204 30.35 8.99 -9.11
CA GLU A 204 30.62 9.20 -10.54
C GLU A 204 31.11 7.95 -11.29
N ARG A 205 31.78 7.03 -10.59
CA ARG A 205 32.27 5.77 -11.20
C ARG A 205 31.17 4.73 -11.36
N MET A 206 30.24 4.66 -10.42
CA MET A 206 29.24 3.59 -10.36
C MET A 206 27.88 4.01 -10.91
N GLY A 207 27.56 5.30 -10.84
CA GLY A 207 26.23 5.76 -11.19
C GLY A 207 25.14 5.27 -10.23
N VAL A 208 23.96 5.01 -10.76
CA VAL A 208 22.87 4.37 -10.06
C VAL A 208 23.07 2.85 -10.09
N THR A 209 23.09 2.25 -8.93
CA THR A 209 23.40 0.81 -8.75
C THR A 209 22.60 0.23 -7.59
#